data_60d0b622aa396505cf97aa5617d4dfdb
#
_entry.id   60d0b622aa396505cf97aa5617d4dfdb
#
_cell.length_a   1.000
_cell.length_b   1.000
_cell.length_c   1.000
_cell.angle_alpha   90.00
_cell.angle_beta   90.00
_cell.angle_gamma   90.00
#
_symmetry.space_group_name_H-M   'P 1'
#
loop_
_entity.id
_entity.type
_entity.pdbx_description
1 polymer ?
#
loop_
_entity_poly.entity_id
_entity_poly.type
_entity_poly.pdbx_seq_one_letter_code
_entity_poly.pdbx_strand_id
1 'polypeptide(L)'
;MLLYKNINMKFKIVFISMIIFCQVSNANVGKETGLEIPRYVSLKSDDANIRVGPSKNYPIEIKYVKRNYPLEVLEEYEEWRKVEDFDNNIGWIHKSLISGIRTGIVLSNDNKTIKLLNTLKGNVIGEIGSGNIVFLEKCKIDWCLVSSGNFKGWMDKKYIWGVKEKEIIKISFFQIFEDLYWKSVNSLNKIQEGF
;
A
#
# COMPACT_ATOMS: atom_id res chain seq x y z
N MET A 1 -58.93 18.91 -18.30
CA MET A 1 -58.64 17.88 -17.29
C MET A 1 -57.57 16.86 -17.73
N LEU A 2 -57.00 16.93 -18.92
CA LEU A 2 -55.99 16.00 -19.48
C LEU A 2 -54.53 16.46 -19.32
N LEU A 3 -54.26 17.75 -19.06
CA LEU A 3 -52.91 18.30 -18.93
C LEU A 3 -52.27 18.07 -17.57
N TYR A 4 -53.04 17.89 -16.51
CA TYR A 4 -52.52 17.65 -15.16
C TYR A 4 -51.97 16.24 -14.94
N LYS A 5 -52.39 15.28 -15.72
CA LYS A 5 -51.94 13.87 -15.58
C LYS A 5 -50.53 13.63 -16.14
N ASN A 6 -50.13 14.43 -17.15
CA ASN A 6 -48.81 14.25 -17.79
C ASN A 6 -47.63 14.91 -17.03
N ILE A 7 -47.89 15.97 -16.25
CA ILE A 7 -46.86 16.65 -15.45
C ILE A 7 -46.41 15.74 -14.28
N ASN A 8 -47.36 15.04 -13.64
CA ASN A 8 -47.04 14.15 -12.54
C ASN A 8 -46.24 12.91 -12.97
N MET A 9 -46.39 12.44 -14.20
CA MET A 9 -45.66 11.26 -14.67
C MET A 9 -44.20 11.61 -15.00
N LYS A 10 -43.93 12.77 -15.61
CA LYS A 10 -42.57 13.25 -15.87
C LYS A 10 -41.78 13.59 -14.58
N PHE A 11 -42.46 14.17 -13.59
CA PHE A 11 -41.86 14.44 -12.27
C PHE A 11 -41.55 13.13 -11.51
N LYS A 12 -42.40 12.12 -11.56
CA LYS A 12 -42.15 10.81 -10.96
C LYS A 12 -40.96 10.10 -11.60
N ILE A 13 -40.80 10.18 -12.93
CA ILE A 13 -39.67 9.57 -13.64
C ILE A 13 -38.36 10.28 -13.29
N VAL A 14 -38.34 11.60 -13.17
CA VAL A 14 -37.15 12.36 -12.75
C VAL A 14 -36.77 12.03 -11.29
N PHE A 15 -37.77 11.91 -10.40
CA PHE A 15 -37.51 11.51 -8.99
C PHE A 15 -36.99 10.09 -8.84
N ILE A 16 -37.52 9.14 -9.62
CA ILE A 16 -37.05 7.76 -9.63
C ILE A 16 -35.64 7.66 -10.25
N SER A 17 -35.33 8.43 -11.29
CA SER A 17 -33.99 8.51 -11.87
C SER A 17 -32.96 9.09 -10.89
N MET A 18 -33.35 10.02 -10.03
CA MET A 18 -32.45 10.64 -9.03
C MET A 18 -32.14 9.71 -7.85
N ILE A 19 -33.04 8.77 -7.52
CA ILE A 19 -32.84 7.79 -6.44
C ILE A 19 -31.88 6.66 -6.86
N ILE A 20 -31.79 6.34 -8.14
CA ILE A 20 -30.93 5.24 -8.64
C ILE A 20 -29.45 5.65 -8.68
N PHE A 21 -29.09 6.95 -8.58
CA PHE A 21 -27.72 7.42 -8.69
C PHE A 21 -26.94 7.49 -7.36
N CYS A 22 -27.55 7.12 -6.22
CA CYS A 22 -26.85 7.03 -4.94
C CYS A 22 -26.40 5.58 -4.69
N GLN A 23 -25.55 5.06 -5.56
CA GLN A 23 -24.72 3.88 -5.25
C GLN A 23 -23.64 4.35 -4.29
N VAL A 24 -23.94 4.35 -3.01
CA VAL A 24 -22.91 4.49 -1.97
C VAL A 24 -22.00 3.27 -2.11
N SER A 25 -20.81 3.45 -2.67
CA SER A 25 -19.74 2.48 -2.54
C SER A 25 -19.47 2.33 -1.05
N ASN A 26 -20.03 1.31 -0.43
CA ASN A 26 -19.63 0.90 0.90
C ASN A 26 -18.18 0.42 0.79
N ALA A 27 -17.23 1.30 1.07
CA ALA A 27 -15.87 0.88 1.33
C ALA A 27 -15.95 -0.09 2.50
N ASN A 28 -15.45 -1.31 2.32
CA ASN A 28 -15.34 -2.25 3.43
C ASN A 28 -14.37 -1.65 4.44
N VAL A 29 -14.84 -1.43 5.66
CA VAL A 29 -14.05 -0.85 6.74
C VAL A 29 -13.74 -1.96 7.74
N GLY A 30 -12.48 -2.03 8.15
CA GLY A 30 -12.05 -2.99 9.16
C GLY A 30 -12.72 -2.72 10.50
N LYS A 31 -13.26 -3.77 11.11
CA LYS A 31 -14.07 -3.68 12.35
C LYS A 31 -13.28 -3.19 13.55
N GLU A 32 -11.97 -3.54 13.59
CA GLU A 32 -11.11 -3.26 14.74
C GLU A 32 -10.36 -1.93 14.62
N THR A 33 -10.02 -1.51 13.41
CA THR A 33 -9.20 -0.31 13.20
C THR A 33 -9.97 0.86 12.64
N GLY A 34 -11.14 0.64 12.02
CA GLY A 34 -11.87 1.64 11.27
C GLY A 34 -11.17 2.04 9.95
N LEU A 35 -10.09 1.36 9.56
CA LEU A 35 -9.38 1.64 8.31
C LEU A 35 -10.02 0.89 7.14
N GLU A 36 -9.90 1.46 5.94
CA GLU A 36 -10.35 0.81 4.72
C GLU A 36 -9.66 -0.55 4.52
N ILE A 37 -10.40 -1.56 4.09
CA ILE A 37 -9.92 -2.87 3.67
C ILE A 37 -10.48 -3.18 2.27
N PRO A 38 -9.73 -3.89 1.38
CA PRO A 38 -8.35 -4.34 1.59
C PRO A 38 -7.36 -3.17 1.62
N ARG A 39 -6.28 -3.32 2.41
CA ARG A 39 -5.20 -2.33 2.49
C ARG A 39 -3.83 -2.99 2.64
N TYR A 40 -2.79 -2.32 2.18
CA TYR A 40 -1.43 -2.80 2.29
C TYR A 40 -0.76 -2.39 3.60
N VAL A 41 0.01 -3.31 4.16
CA VAL A 41 0.85 -3.18 5.36
C VAL A 41 2.21 -3.83 5.09
N SER A 42 3.17 -3.69 6.00
CA SER A 42 4.45 -4.38 5.90
C SER A 42 4.81 -5.10 7.19
N LEU A 43 5.63 -6.15 7.10
CA LEU A 43 6.15 -6.85 8.25
C LEU A 43 7.13 -5.99 9.04
N LYS A 44 7.00 -5.96 10.37
CA LYS A 44 7.93 -5.30 11.30
C LYS A 44 9.15 -6.14 11.61
N SER A 45 9.03 -7.47 11.52
CA SER A 45 10.03 -8.44 11.97
C SER A 45 10.60 -9.22 10.79
N ASP A 46 11.82 -9.69 10.98
CA ASP A 46 12.45 -10.67 10.09
C ASP A 46 11.94 -12.11 10.35
N ASP A 47 11.14 -12.31 11.40
CA ASP A 47 10.49 -13.57 11.75
C ASP A 47 9.01 -13.31 12.04
N ALA A 48 8.14 -13.76 11.17
CA ALA A 48 6.69 -13.60 11.30
C ALA A 48 5.96 -14.87 10.87
N ASN A 49 5.11 -15.39 11.77
CA ASN A 49 4.30 -16.57 11.51
C ASN A 49 2.91 -16.16 11.06
N ILE A 50 2.49 -16.69 9.92
CA ILE A 50 1.11 -16.67 9.45
C ILE A 50 0.47 -18.01 9.78
N ARG A 51 -0.76 -17.95 10.32
CA ARG A 51 -1.50 -19.10 10.84
C ARG A 51 -2.77 -19.33 10.06
N VAL A 52 -3.29 -20.54 10.13
CA VAL A 52 -4.57 -20.89 9.47
C VAL A 52 -5.80 -20.23 10.12
N GLY A 53 -5.66 -19.66 11.33
CA GLY A 53 -6.76 -19.01 12.03
C GLY A 53 -6.29 -17.93 13.02
N PRO A 54 -7.23 -17.09 13.52
CA PRO A 54 -6.94 -15.91 14.33
C PRO A 54 -6.67 -16.23 15.82
N SER A 55 -5.69 -17.09 16.11
CA SER A 55 -5.23 -17.39 17.45
C SER A 55 -3.85 -18.02 17.43
N LYS A 56 -3.09 -17.89 18.53
CA LYS A 56 -1.80 -18.58 18.72
C LYS A 56 -1.93 -20.11 18.74
N ASN A 57 -3.13 -20.62 19.01
CA ASN A 57 -3.40 -22.06 19.05
C ASN A 57 -3.55 -22.69 17.67
N TYR A 58 -3.77 -21.90 16.64
CA TYR A 58 -3.82 -22.40 15.26
C TYR A 58 -2.42 -22.74 14.74
N PRO A 59 -2.31 -23.78 13.91
CA PRO A 59 -1.05 -24.12 13.26
C PRO A 59 -0.46 -22.96 12.47
N ILE A 60 0.88 -22.94 12.42
CA ILE A 60 1.62 -22.06 11.51
C ILE A 60 1.53 -22.67 10.12
N GLU A 61 1.15 -21.87 9.15
CA GLU A 61 1.07 -22.25 7.74
C GLU A 61 2.28 -21.74 6.97
N ILE A 62 2.65 -20.47 7.21
CA ILE A 62 3.77 -19.83 6.53
C ILE A 62 4.63 -19.10 7.55
N LYS A 63 5.95 -19.19 7.37
CA LYS A 63 6.93 -18.41 8.11
C LYS A 63 7.66 -17.45 7.19
N TYR A 64 7.51 -16.15 7.43
CA TYR A 64 8.25 -15.11 6.71
C TYR A 64 9.51 -14.76 7.47
N VAL A 65 10.62 -14.64 6.73
CA VAL A 65 11.96 -14.33 7.28
C VAL A 65 12.51 -13.04 6.67
N LYS A 66 11.61 -12.14 6.23
CA LYS A 66 12.02 -10.91 5.54
C LYS A 66 11.22 -9.70 6.03
N ARG A 67 11.89 -8.81 6.74
CA ARG A 67 11.33 -7.53 7.19
C ARG A 67 10.87 -6.68 6.01
N ASN A 68 9.90 -5.82 6.27
CA ASN A 68 9.31 -4.93 5.28
C ASN A 68 8.60 -5.63 4.12
N TYR A 69 8.38 -6.97 4.22
CA TYR A 69 7.62 -7.70 3.22
C TYR A 69 6.18 -7.17 3.18
N PRO A 70 5.67 -6.73 2.04
CA PRO A 70 4.31 -6.22 1.93
C PRO A 70 3.29 -7.34 2.01
N LEU A 71 2.16 -7.04 2.64
CA LEU A 71 0.99 -7.91 2.77
C LEU A 71 -0.27 -7.07 2.55
N GLU A 72 -1.33 -7.67 2.01
CA GLU A 72 -2.64 -7.04 1.93
C GLU A 72 -3.55 -7.55 3.04
N VAL A 73 -4.08 -6.64 3.86
CA VAL A 73 -5.06 -6.97 4.92
C VAL A 73 -6.44 -7.08 4.28
N LEU A 74 -7.04 -8.25 4.36
CA LEU A 74 -8.37 -8.54 3.80
C LEU A 74 -9.47 -8.48 4.85
N GLU A 75 -9.15 -8.84 6.12
CA GLU A 75 -10.12 -8.97 7.20
C GLU A 75 -9.47 -8.69 8.56
N GLU A 76 -10.26 -8.25 9.54
CA GLU A 76 -9.82 -8.00 10.91
C GLU A 76 -10.66 -8.80 11.90
N TYR A 77 -10.00 -9.39 12.87
CA TYR A 77 -10.61 -10.09 13.99
C TYR A 77 -9.79 -9.87 15.25
N GLU A 78 -10.28 -9.08 16.20
CA GLU A 78 -9.58 -8.72 17.44
C GLU A 78 -8.13 -8.25 17.18
N GLU A 79 -7.14 -9.00 17.70
CA GLU A 79 -5.71 -8.71 17.55
C GLU A 79 -5.13 -9.25 16.22
N TRP A 80 -5.94 -9.93 15.40
CA TRP A 80 -5.49 -10.64 14.22
C TRP A 80 -5.95 -9.96 12.93
N ARG A 81 -5.12 -10.12 11.90
CA ARG A 81 -5.39 -9.64 10.55
C ARG A 81 -5.26 -10.78 9.59
N LYS A 82 -6.29 -11.03 8.79
CA LYS A 82 -6.22 -11.93 7.66
C LYS A 82 -5.50 -11.22 6.54
N VAL A 83 -4.42 -11.82 6.07
CA VAL A 83 -3.55 -11.20 5.08
C VAL A 83 -3.33 -12.10 3.89
N GLU A 84 -3.01 -11.48 2.76
CA GLU A 84 -2.63 -12.12 1.51
C GLU A 84 -1.29 -11.57 1.03
N ASP A 85 -0.45 -12.44 0.46
CA ASP A 85 0.80 -12.04 -0.17
C ASP A 85 0.69 -12.01 -1.71
N PHE A 86 1.80 -11.67 -2.40
CA PHE A 86 1.80 -11.56 -3.86
C PHE A 86 1.67 -12.90 -4.59
N ASP A 87 1.89 -14.03 -3.90
CA ASP A 87 1.70 -15.39 -4.40
C ASP A 87 0.29 -15.94 -4.09
N ASN A 88 -0.61 -15.09 -3.56
CA ASN A 88 -1.97 -15.40 -3.11
C ASN A 88 -2.03 -16.37 -1.93
N ASN A 89 -0.99 -16.44 -1.12
CA ASN A 89 -1.04 -17.17 0.14
C ASN A 89 -1.84 -16.35 1.17
N ILE A 90 -2.84 -16.98 1.79
CA ILE A 90 -3.76 -16.32 2.73
C ILE A 90 -3.61 -16.96 4.11
N GLY A 91 -3.61 -16.12 5.17
CA GLY A 91 -3.63 -16.59 6.53
C GLY A 91 -3.71 -15.45 7.55
N TRP A 92 -3.56 -15.76 8.83
CA TRP A 92 -3.74 -14.83 9.94
C TRP A 92 -2.42 -14.46 10.60
N ILE A 93 -2.19 -13.17 10.75
CA ILE A 93 -1.03 -12.60 11.44
C ILE A 93 -1.48 -11.73 12.60
N HIS A 94 -0.71 -11.72 13.69
CA HIS A 94 -0.97 -10.86 14.83
C HIS A 94 -0.59 -9.41 14.48
N LYS A 95 -1.44 -8.43 14.86
CA LYS A 95 -1.27 -7.00 14.52
C LYS A 95 0.07 -6.39 14.95
N SER A 96 0.70 -6.91 16.01
CA SER A 96 2.00 -6.42 16.48
C SER A 96 3.15 -6.69 15.51
N LEU A 97 3.00 -7.64 14.60
CA LEU A 97 4.01 -8.05 13.61
C LEU A 97 3.93 -7.24 12.30
N ILE A 98 2.95 -6.37 12.16
CA ILE A 98 2.74 -5.54 10.97
C ILE A 98 2.81 -4.05 11.29
N SER A 99 3.07 -3.25 10.27
CA SER A 99 3.12 -1.79 10.35
C SER A 99 2.44 -1.14 9.14
N GLY A 100 2.07 0.13 9.29
CA GLY A 100 1.55 0.95 8.20
C GLY A 100 2.62 1.49 7.25
N ILE A 101 3.90 1.13 7.43
CA ILE A 101 4.96 1.49 6.48
C ILE A 101 4.62 0.89 5.12
N ARG A 102 4.62 1.72 4.09
CA ARG A 102 4.25 1.30 2.75
C ARG A 102 5.47 0.77 2.00
N THR A 103 5.39 -0.50 1.67
CA THR A 103 6.40 -1.19 0.86
C THR A 103 5.73 -1.89 -0.31
N GLY A 104 6.52 -2.29 -1.30
CA GLY A 104 6.07 -3.07 -2.44
C GLY A 104 7.15 -4.03 -2.89
N ILE A 105 6.75 -5.07 -3.63
CA ILE A 105 7.64 -5.99 -4.32
C ILE A 105 7.70 -5.58 -5.77
N VAL A 106 8.91 -5.46 -6.30
CA VAL A 106 9.12 -5.21 -7.73
C VAL A 106 8.85 -6.51 -8.50
N LEU A 107 7.90 -6.47 -9.42
CA LEU A 107 7.53 -7.60 -10.26
C LEU A 107 7.86 -7.27 -11.72
N SER A 108 8.54 -8.17 -12.40
CA SER A 108 8.84 -8.05 -13.81
C SER A 108 8.70 -9.40 -14.48
N ASN A 109 8.13 -9.40 -15.67
CA ASN A 109 8.14 -10.57 -16.54
C ASN A 109 9.59 -10.85 -16.96
N ASP A 110 9.96 -12.12 -17.05
CA ASP A 110 11.28 -12.58 -17.50
C ASP A 110 12.47 -12.17 -16.62
N ASN A 111 12.28 -11.92 -15.32
CA ASN A 111 13.34 -11.51 -14.38
C ASN A 111 14.17 -10.30 -14.84
N LYS A 112 13.59 -9.43 -15.67
CA LYS A 112 14.24 -8.20 -16.11
C LYS A 112 14.34 -7.19 -15.00
N THR A 113 15.35 -6.33 -15.05
CA THR A 113 15.47 -5.17 -14.19
C THR A 113 14.52 -4.06 -14.62
N ILE A 114 14.00 -3.30 -13.65
CA ILE A 114 13.13 -2.15 -13.88
C ILE A 114 13.91 -0.87 -13.66
N LYS A 115 13.80 0.05 -14.61
CA LYS A 115 14.51 1.32 -14.60
C LYS A 115 13.97 2.26 -13.51
N LEU A 116 14.89 2.90 -12.80
CA LEU A 116 14.63 4.01 -11.92
C LEU A 116 14.99 5.32 -12.60
N LEU A 117 14.10 6.31 -12.54
CA LEU A 117 14.29 7.62 -13.14
C LEU A 117 14.54 8.68 -12.04
N ASN A 118 15.38 9.68 -12.31
CA ASN A 118 15.59 10.80 -11.40
C ASN A 118 14.34 11.69 -11.26
N THR A 119 13.56 11.81 -12.33
CA THR A 119 12.26 12.51 -12.39
C THR A 119 11.30 11.74 -13.28
N LEU A 120 9.99 12.09 -13.28
CA LEU A 120 8.94 11.40 -14.06
C LEU A 120 9.20 11.33 -15.58
N LYS A 121 9.99 12.24 -16.11
CA LYS A 121 10.39 12.30 -17.54
C LYS A 121 11.91 12.44 -17.68
N GLY A 122 12.63 12.03 -16.66
CA GLY A 122 14.08 12.23 -16.57
C GLY A 122 14.88 11.05 -17.06
N ASN A 123 16.18 11.11 -16.74
CA ASN A 123 17.14 10.10 -17.11
C ASN A 123 17.08 8.90 -16.17
N VAL A 124 17.49 7.74 -16.69
CA VAL A 124 17.71 6.52 -15.90
C VAL A 124 18.91 6.75 -14.96
N ILE A 125 18.71 6.49 -13.67
CA ILE A 125 19.74 6.64 -12.64
C ILE A 125 20.11 5.30 -11.99
N GLY A 126 19.40 4.24 -12.33
CA GLY A 126 19.64 2.89 -11.83
C GLY A 126 18.59 1.91 -12.31
N GLU A 127 18.76 0.68 -11.90
CA GLU A 127 17.84 -0.41 -12.19
C GLU A 127 17.65 -1.27 -10.94
N ILE A 128 16.45 -1.85 -10.79
CA ILE A 128 16.12 -2.72 -9.66
C ILE A 128 15.56 -4.03 -10.20
N GLY A 129 16.01 -5.15 -9.64
CA GLY A 129 15.60 -6.49 -10.06
C GLY A 129 14.21 -6.86 -9.53
N SER A 130 13.56 -7.81 -10.21
CA SER A 130 12.33 -8.45 -9.73
C SER A 130 12.55 -9.13 -8.37
N GLY A 131 11.51 -9.18 -7.52
CA GLY A 131 11.55 -9.76 -6.17
C GLY A 131 12.17 -8.86 -5.09
N ASN A 132 12.72 -7.69 -5.46
CA ASN A 132 13.23 -6.74 -4.49
C ASN A 132 12.10 -5.98 -3.80
N ILE A 133 12.27 -5.76 -2.48
CA ILE A 133 11.37 -4.91 -1.69
C ILE A 133 11.82 -3.46 -1.80
N VAL A 134 10.86 -2.57 -2.06
CA VAL A 134 11.05 -1.12 -2.12
C VAL A 134 10.14 -0.42 -1.14
N PHE A 135 10.59 0.68 -0.56
CA PHE A 135 9.74 1.59 0.21
C PHE A 135 9.02 2.53 -0.75
N LEU A 136 7.71 2.70 -0.54
CA LEU A 136 6.86 3.58 -1.33
C LEU A 136 6.77 4.94 -0.64
N GLU A 137 7.61 5.88 -1.03
CA GLU A 137 7.65 7.20 -0.41
C GLU A 137 6.53 8.11 -0.90
N LYS A 138 6.24 8.05 -2.19
CA LYS A 138 5.19 8.84 -2.82
C LYS A 138 4.69 8.12 -4.06
N CYS A 139 3.37 7.99 -4.21
CA CYS A 139 2.78 7.49 -5.46
C CYS A 139 1.83 8.50 -6.08
N LYS A 140 1.93 8.67 -7.38
CA LYS A 140 0.98 9.32 -8.27
C LYS A 140 0.14 8.25 -8.97
N ILE A 141 -0.65 8.62 -9.99
CA ILE A 141 -1.51 7.68 -10.70
C ILE A 141 -0.70 6.51 -11.28
N ASP A 142 0.34 6.79 -12.07
CA ASP A 142 1.09 5.77 -12.82
C ASP A 142 2.51 5.53 -12.28
N TRP A 143 3.00 6.33 -11.34
CA TRP A 143 4.38 6.35 -10.92
C TRP A 143 4.53 6.40 -9.40
N CYS A 144 5.49 5.64 -8.88
CA CYS A 144 5.90 5.75 -7.48
C CYS A 144 7.37 6.18 -7.36
N LEU A 145 7.61 7.10 -6.43
CA LEU A 145 8.95 7.38 -5.92
C LEU A 145 9.27 6.29 -4.91
N VAL A 146 10.25 5.48 -5.23
CA VAL A 146 10.64 4.33 -4.39
C VAL A 146 12.07 4.49 -3.89
N SER A 147 12.35 3.86 -2.76
CA SER A 147 13.72 3.74 -2.25
C SER A 147 14.04 2.30 -1.85
N SER A 148 15.32 1.92 -2.03
CA SER A 148 15.87 0.62 -1.62
C SER A 148 17.36 0.81 -1.30
N GLY A 149 17.74 0.63 -0.03
CA GLY A 149 19.07 1.00 0.44
C GLY A 149 19.37 2.47 0.16
N ASN A 150 20.48 2.74 -0.54
CA ASN A 150 20.92 4.10 -0.89
C ASN A 150 20.32 4.62 -2.21
N PHE A 151 19.53 3.83 -2.88
CA PHE A 151 18.93 4.19 -4.18
C PHE A 151 17.52 4.74 -3.99
N LYS A 152 17.23 5.84 -4.70
CA LYS A 152 15.91 6.46 -4.72
C LYS A 152 15.59 6.97 -6.12
N GLY A 153 14.42 6.61 -6.65
CA GLY A 153 14.03 7.01 -8.00
C GLY A 153 12.57 6.73 -8.29
N TRP A 154 12.09 7.26 -9.41
CA TRP A 154 10.74 7.04 -9.89
C TRP A 154 10.67 5.74 -10.68
N MET A 155 9.66 4.92 -10.38
CA MET A 155 9.35 3.67 -11.05
C MET A 155 7.88 3.67 -11.49
N ASP A 156 7.59 3.04 -12.63
CA ASP A 156 6.22 2.81 -13.10
C ASP A 156 5.51 1.85 -12.11
N LYS A 157 4.34 2.28 -11.64
CA LYS A 157 3.55 1.59 -10.62
C LYS A 157 3.14 0.17 -11.04
N LYS A 158 2.95 -0.09 -12.34
CA LYS A 158 2.56 -1.41 -12.87
C LYS A 158 3.55 -2.54 -12.52
N TYR A 159 4.79 -2.18 -12.18
CA TYR A 159 5.81 -3.13 -11.75
C TYR A 159 5.88 -3.32 -10.23
N ILE A 160 4.93 -2.77 -9.48
CA ILE A 160 4.95 -2.81 -8.02
C ILE A 160 3.68 -3.49 -7.50
N TRP A 161 3.82 -4.65 -6.86
CA TRP A 161 2.80 -5.19 -5.99
C TRP A 161 2.91 -4.55 -4.60
N GLY A 162 1.80 -4.23 -3.97
CA GLY A 162 1.78 -3.52 -2.67
C GLY A 162 1.21 -2.10 -2.76
N VAL A 163 0.67 -1.73 -3.93
CA VAL A 163 -0.01 -0.45 -4.16
C VAL A 163 -1.19 -0.65 -5.12
N LYS A 164 -2.35 -0.06 -4.80
CA LYS A 164 -3.53 -0.12 -5.69
C LYS A 164 -3.30 0.75 -6.92
N GLU A 165 -3.90 0.36 -8.05
CA GLU A 165 -3.72 1.04 -9.35
C GLU A 165 -3.94 2.55 -9.27
N LYS A 166 -5.04 2.98 -8.65
CA LYS A 166 -5.41 4.41 -8.53
C LYS A 166 -4.98 5.05 -7.21
N GLU A 167 -4.26 4.31 -6.36
CA GLU A 167 -3.85 4.83 -5.06
C GLU A 167 -2.82 5.95 -5.19
N ILE A 168 -3.04 7.02 -4.42
CA ILE A 168 -2.10 8.14 -4.31
C ILE A 168 -1.51 8.12 -2.90
N ILE A 169 -0.20 7.91 -2.82
CA ILE A 169 0.54 8.00 -1.56
C ILE A 169 1.19 9.38 -1.50
N LYS A 170 0.85 10.15 -0.47
CA LYS A 170 1.47 11.46 -0.21
C LYS A 170 2.56 11.30 0.84
N ILE A 171 3.61 12.09 0.73
CA ILE A 171 4.63 12.17 1.79
C ILE A 171 3.94 12.71 3.05
N SER A 172 4.06 11.98 4.16
CA SER A 172 3.58 12.47 5.45
C SER A 172 4.47 13.64 5.89
N PHE A 173 3.83 14.69 6.45
CA PHE A 173 4.56 15.85 7.00
C PHE A 173 5.57 15.42 8.07
N PHE A 174 5.27 14.41 8.86
CA PHE A 174 6.19 13.83 9.85
C PHE A 174 7.44 13.18 9.21
N GLN A 175 7.30 12.50 8.08
CA GLN A 175 8.46 11.93 7.36
C GLN A 175 9.42 13.01 6.86
N ILE A 176 8.92 14.18 6.47
CA ILE A 176 9.78 15.30 6.06
C ILE A 176 10.63 15.77 7.24
N PHE A 177 10.09 15.83 8.46
CA PHE A 177 10.85 16.19 9.66
C PHE A 177 11.89 15.12 10.04
N GLU A 178 11.53 13.85 9.99
CA GLU A 178 12.48 12.75 10.23
C GLU A 178 13.62 12.74 9.20
N ASP A 179 13.32 12.90 7.92
CA ASP A 179 14.33 12.97 6.86
C ASP A 179 15.28 14.17 7.04
N LEU A 180 14.76 15.33 7.45
CA LEU A 180 15.57 16.52 7.77
C LEU A 180 16.41 16.30 9.01
N TYR A 181 15.85 15.71 10.06
CA TYR A 181 16.56 15.40 11.30
C TYR A 181 17.72 14.43 11.04
N TRP A 182 17.48 13.32 10.36
CA TRP A 182 18.52 12.33 10.03
C TRP A 182 19.57 12.86 9.06
N LYS A 183 19.20 13.71 8.11
CA LYS A 183 20.19 14.43 7.28
C LYS A 183 21.10 15.31 8.11
N SER A 184 20.56 16.04 9.08
CA SER A 184 21.35 16.90 9.96
C SER A 184 22.29 16.09 10.86
N VAL A 185 21.80 14.99 11.45
CA VAL A 185 22.61 14.08 12.28
C VAL A 185 23.72 13.43 11.47
N ASN A 186 23.44 12.92 10.27
CA ASN A 186 24.46 12.31 9.41
C ASN A 186 25.49 13.32 8.89
N SER A 187 25.12 14.57 8.70
CA SER A 187 26.09 15.62 8.34
C SER A 187 27.01 15.97 9.49
N LEU A 188 26.52 15.96 10.72
CA LEU A 188 27.31 16.18 11.93
C LEU A 188 28.30 15.03 12.19
N ASN A 189 27.85 13.79 12.01
CA ASN A 189 28.73 12.61 12.17
C ASN A 189 29.86 12.58 11.13
N LYS A 190 29.62 12.99 9.88
CA LYS A 190 30.69 13.13 8.87
C LYS A 190 31.73 14.17 9.21
N ILE A 191 31.37 15.23 9.97
CA ILE A 191 32.31 16.26 10.43
C ILE A 191 33.17 15.70 11.56
N GLN A 192 32.64 14.80 12.41
CA GLN A 192 33.39 14.18 13.51
C GLN A 192 34.37 13.09 13.05
N GLU A 193 34.08 12.40 11.95
CA GLU A 193 34.95 11.34 11.38
C GLU A 193 36.09 11.92 10.50
N GLY A 194 36.10 13.23 10.26
CA GLY A 194 37.08 13.94 9.44
C GLY A 194 38.16 14.70 10.22
N PHE A 195 38.28 14.46 11.55
CA PHE A 195 39.36 15.02 12.41
C PHE A 195 40.23 13.89 12.96
#